data_50cfb32c5fed441c84176dfb622be9de
#
_entry.id   50cfb32c5fed441c84176dfb622be9de
#
_cell.length_a   1.000
_cell.length_b   1.000
_cell.length_c   1.000
_cell.angle_alpha   90.00
_cell.angle_beta   90.00
_cell.angle_gamma   90.00
#
_symmetry.space_group_name_H-M   'P 1'
#
loop_
_entity.id
_entity.type
_entity.pdbx_description
1 polymer ?
#
loop_
_entity_poly.entity_id
_entity_poly.type
_entity_poly.pdbx_seq_one_letter_code
_entity_poly.pdbx_strand_id
1 'polypeptide(L)'
;LFAPGHFLMQHNDSASTADDRRFAIVINLTKEWEPHWGGMLEFVDGREVTKTHVPTFNSCSLFKVPRDHQVSYVAPFATKPRYALTGWLRAD
;
A
#
# COMPACT_ATOMS: atom_id res chain seq x y z
N LEU A 1 0.84 -7.23 -7.02
CA LEU A 1 -0.47 -7.63 -7.54
C LEU A 1 -1.37 -8.11 -6.41
N PHE A 2 -2.52 -7.47 -6.27
CA PHE A 2 -3.55 -7.92 -5.33
C PHE A 2 -4.79 -8.33 -6.11
N ALA A 3 -5.04 -9.63 -6.19
CA ALA A 3 -6.25 -10.18 -6.78
C ALA A 3 -7.42 -10.10 -5.80
N PRO A 4 -8.68 -10.26 -6.25
CA PRO A 4 -9.81 -10.33 -5.33
C PRO A 4 -9.54 -11.34 -4.21
N GLY A 5 -9.81 -10.93 -2.98
CA GLY A 5 -9.54 -11.72 -1.78
C GLY A 5 -8.15 -11.56 -1.19
N HIS A 6 -7.26 -10.83 -1.84
CA HIS A 6 -5.93 -10.57 -1.30
C HIS A 6 -5.92 -9.35 -0.38
N PHE A 7 -4.97 -9.34 0.54
CA PHE A 7 -4.73 -8.23 1.46
C PHE A 7 -3.27 -8.29 1.93
N LEU A 8 -2.83 -7.22 2.57
CA LEU A 8 -1.51 -7.19 3.19
C LEU A 8 -1.68 -6.74 4.64
N MET A 9 -1.23 -7.58 5.57
CA MET A 9 -1.35 -7.31 7.00
C MET A 9 -0.52 -6.09 7.39
N GLN A 10 -0.90 -5.47 8.51
CA GLN A 10 -0.16 -4.34 9.07
C GLN A 10 1.32 -4.67 9.24
N HIS A 11 2.17 -3.79 8.76
CA HIS A 11 3.62 -3.89 8.88
C HIS A 11 4.22 -2.49 8.75
N ASN A 12 5.50 -2.34 9.03
CA ASN A 12 6.12 -1.00 9.01
C ASN A 12 7.28 -0.86 8.01
N ASP A 13 7.60 -1.92 7.29
CA ASP A 13 8.76 -1.98 6.39
C ASP A 13 10.09 -1.77 7.11
N SER A 14 10.08 -1.83 8.45
CA SER A 14 11.30 -1.79 9.22
C SER A 14 12.07 -3.07 8.93
N ALA A 15 13.18 -2.90 8.29
CA ALA A 15 14.01 -4.05 7.98
C ALA A 15 15.04 -4.27 9.07
N SER A 16 15.93 -5.22 8.85
CA SER A 16 17.03 -5.50 9.75
C SER A 16 17.88 -4.24 9.96
N THR A 17 18.74 -4.28 10.96
CA THR A 17 19.65 -3.17 11.27
C THR A 17 20.56 -2.79 10.10
N ALA A 18 20.72 -3.67 9.13
CA ALA A 18 21.51 -3.40 7.94
C ALA A 18 20.72 -2.64 6.86
N ASP A 19 19.44 -2.46 7.05
CA ASP A 19 18.59 -1.82 6.05
C ASP A 19 18.52 -0.31 6.30
N ASP A 20 18.79 0.43 5.24
CA ASP A 20 18.82 1.89 5.27
C ASP A 20 17.66 2.51 4.48
N ARG A 21 16.55 1.80 4.38
CA ARG A 21 15.32 2.30 3.78
C ARG A 21 14.86 3.55 4.50
N ARG A 22 14.57 4.60 3.74
CA ARG A 22 14.09 5.89 4.27
C ARG A 22 12.68 6.19 3.87
N PHE A 23 12.32 5.87 2.64
CA PHE A 23 10.99 6.12 2.09
C PHE A 23 10.51 4.90 1.33
N ALA A 24 9.22 4.63 1.43
CA ALA A 24 8.54 3.68 0.57
C ALA A 24 7.79 4.43 -0.53
N ILE A 25 7.73 3.83 -1.70
CA ILE A 25 7.04 4.38 -2.84
C ILE A 25 6.11 3.33 -3.42
N VAL A 26 4.87 3.74 -3.72
CA VAL A 26 3.86 2.88 -4.33
C VAL A 26 3.26 3.62 -5.51
N ILE A 27 3.39 3.04 -6.70
CA ILE A 27 2.81 3.60 -7.92
C ILE A 27 1.66 2.70 -8.35
N ASN A 28 0.45 3.26 -8.43
CA ASN A 28 -0.75 2.50 -8.72
C ASN A 28 -1.01 2.45 -10.23
N LEU A 29 -1.24 1.26 -10.75
CA LEU A 29 -1.27 0.99 -12.19
C LEU A 29 -2.58 0.40 -12.69
N THR A 30 -3.60 0.23 -11.85
CA THR A 30 -4.89 -0.28 -12.30
C THR A 30 -5.81 0.87 -12.69
N LYS A 31 -6.22 0.91 -13.95
CA LYS A 31 -7.17 1.92 -14.43
C LYS A 31 -8.56 1.68 -13.86
N GLU A 32 -9.27 2.77 -13.59
CA GLU A 32 -10.68 2.75 -13.19
C GLU A 32 -10.95 1.89 -11.96
N TRP A 33 -10.06 1.99 -10.97
CA TRP A 33 -10.25 1.30 -9.69
C TRP A 33 -11.41 1.93 -8.93
N GLU A 34 -12.39 1.10 -8.54
CA GLU A 34 -13.54 1.56 -7.78
C GLU A 34 -13.22 1.56 -6.28
N PRO A 35 -13.52 2.65 -5.55
CA PRO A 35 -13.22 2.72 -4.12
C PRO A 35 -13.82 1.57 -3.31
N HIS A 36 -15.02 1.10 -3.65
CA HIS A 36 -15.65 0.02 -2.91
C HIS A 36 -15.03 -1.35 -3.15
N TRP A 37 -14.06 -1.46 -4.07
CA TRP A 37 -13.30 -2.69 -4.25
C TRP A 37 -12.23 -2.90 -3.18
N GLY A 38 -11.98 -1.91 -2.32
CA GLY A 38 -10.96 -2.00 -1.28
C GLY A 38 -9.55 -1.90 -1.82
N GLY A 39 -8.62 -2.69 -1.29
CA GLY A 39 -7.22 -2.63 -1.70
C GLY A 39 -6.56 -1.30 -1.40
N MET A 40 -7.05 -0.58 -0.40
CA MET A 40 -6.57 0.74 0.00
C MET A 40 -5.27 0.63 0.77
N LEU A 41 -4.35 1.57 0.51
CA LEU A 41 -3.19 1.75 1.39
C LEU A 41 -3.65 2.53 2.61
N GLU A 42 -3.58 1.89 3.77
CA GLU A 42 -4.06 2.45 5.03
C GLU A 42 -2.90 2.62 5.99
N PHE A 43 -2.76 3.83 6.55
CA PHE A 43 -1.78 4.11 7.59
C PHE A 43 -2.44 3.93 8.95
N VAL A 44 -1.74 3.25 9.85
CA VAL A 44 -2.31 2.80 11.12
C VAL A 44 -1.48 3.35 12.28
N ASP A 45 -2.18 3.94 13.26
CA ASP A 45 -1.59 4.31 14.55
C ASP A 45 -2.28 3.48 15.63
N GLY A 46 -1.54 2.54 16.24
CA GLY A 46 -2.13 1.60 17.18
C GLY A 46 -3.17 0.73 16.48
N ARG A 47 -4.44 0.98 16.72
CA ARG A 47 -5.55 0.26 16.09
C ARG A 47 -6.43 1.15 15.23
N GLU A 48 -5.99 2.37 15.00
CA GLU A 48 -6.78 3.32 14.20
C GLU A 48 -6.15 3.53 12.84
N VAL A 49 -6.97 3.46 11.80
CA VAL A 49 -6.59 3.88 10.45
C VAL A 49 -6.68 5.41 10.43
N THR A 50 -5.54 6.08 10.31
CA THR A 50 -5.47 7.54 10.39
C THR A 50 -5.46 8.21 9.02
N LYS A 51 -5.11 7.46 7.98
CA LYS A 51 -5.07 7.98 6.61
C LYS A 51 -5.24 6.84 5.63
N THR A 52 -5.95 7.08 4.55
CA THR A 52 -6.24 6.09 3.51
C THR A 52 -5.93 6.68 2.13
N HIS A 53 -5.20 5.92 1.33
CA HIS A 53 -4.96 6.26 -0.07
C HIS A 53 -5.68 5.27 -0.97
N VAL A 54 -6.59 5.78 -1.80
CA VAL A 54 -7.24 4.98 -2.83
C VAL A 54 -6.22 4.73 -3.95
N PRO A 55 -6.09 3.48 -4.46
CA PRO A 55 -5.11 3.18 -5.50
C PRO A 55 -5.59 3.64 -6.89
N THR A 56 -5.79 4.94 -7.05
CA THR A 56 -6.18 5.51 -8.33
C THR A 56 -5.07 5.36 -9.36
N PHE A 57 -5.45 5.19 -10.63
CA PHE A 57 -4.51 5.00 -11.71
C PHE A 57 -3.53 6.17 -11.81
N ASN A 58 -2.27 5.83 -12.01
CA ASN A 58 -1.18 6.80 -12.18
C ASN A 58 -0.98 7.70 -10.96
N SER A 59 -1.38 7.23 -9.79
CA SER A 59 -1.10 7.91 -8.51
C SER A 59 0.11 7.28 -7.85
N CYS A 60 0.78 8.09 -7.05
CA CYS A 60 1.98 7.66 -6.31
C CYS A 60 1.82 8.02 -4.86
N SER A 61 2.06 7.04 -3.99
CA SER A 61 2.15 7.26 -2.56
C SER A 61 3.61 7.18 -2.15
N LEU A 62 4.09 8.22 -1.47
CA LEU A 62 5.45 8.29 -0.95
C LEU A 62 5.36 8.55 0.54
N PHE A 63 5.96 7.70 1.34
CA PHE A 63 5.90 7.88 2.78
C PHE A 63 7.20 7.46 3.47
N LYS A 64 7.46 8.11 4.59
CA LYS A 64 8.66 7.85 5.38
C LYS A 64 8.51 6.51 6.10
N VAL A 65 9.56 5.69 6.09
CA VAL A 65 9.59 4.43 6.83
C VAL A 65 10.55 4.56 8.03
N PRO A 66 10.32 3.85 9.12
CA PRO A 66 9.21 2.91 9.33
C PRO A 66 7.88 3.63 9.58
N ARG A 67 6.82 3.07 9.05
CA ARG A 67 5.46 3.54 9.28
C ARG A 67 4.50 2.37 9.19
N ASP A 68 3.68 2.18 10.21
CA ASP A 68 2.69 1.11 10.22
C ASP A 68 1.66 1.34 9.12
N HIS A 69 1.50 0.39 8.25
CA HIS A 69 0.57 0.47 7.13
C HIS A 69 0.10 -0.92 6.73
N GLN A 70 -0.97 -0.95 5.98
CA GLN A 70 -1.59 -2.18 5.49
C GLN A 70 -2.28 -1.92 4.16
N VAL A 71 -2.57 -2.99 3.43
CA VAL A 71 -3.44 -2.92 2.25
C VAL A 71 -4.73 -3.65 2.59
N SER A 72 -5.85 -2.93 2.52
CA SER A 72 -7.13 -3.50 2.86
C SER A 72 -7.56 -4.57 1.85
N TYR A 73 -8.48 -5.42 2.29
CA TYR A 73 -8.97 -6.55 1.54
C TYR A 73 -9.54 -6.11 0.18
N VAL A 74 -9.09 -6.76 -0.88
CA VAL A 74 -9.68 -6.54 -2.21
C VAL A 74 -10.97 -7.34 -2.29
N ALA A 75 -12.08 -6.67 -2.54
CA ALA A 75 -13.39 -7.29 -2.54
C ALA A 75 -13.47 -8.44 -3.56
N PRO A 76 -14.15 -9.54 -3.22
CA PRO A 76 -14.29 -10.66 -4.14
C PRO A 76 -15.00 -10.30 -5.44
N PHE A 77 -15.85 -9.26 -5.41
CA PHE A 77 -16.58 -8.79 -6.59
C PHE A 77 -15.80 -7.79 -7.45
N ALA A 78 -14.57 -7.44 -7.09
CA ALA A 78 -13.75 -6.59 -7.94
C ALA A 78 -13.50 -7.30 -9.28
N THR A 79 -13.61 -6.55 -10.37
CA THR A 79 -13.47 -7.13 -11.71
C THR A 79 -12.05 -7.05 -12.25
N LYS A 80 -11.15 -6.40 -11.52
CA LYS A 80 -9.74 -6.24 -11.88
C LYS A 80 -8.86 -6.51 -10.69
N PRO A 81 -7.67 -7.08 -10.88
CA PRO A 81 -6.67 -7.11 -9.82
C PRO A 81 -6.05 -5.72 -9.65
N ARG A 82 -5.52 -5.45 -8.45
CA ARG A 82 -4.82 -4.21 -8.14
C ARG A 82 -3.34 -4.38 -8.47
N TYR A 83 -2.87 -3.66 -9.49
CA TYR A 83 -1.46 -3.64 -9.88
C TYR A 83 -0.77 -2.43 -9.29
N ALA A 84 0.42 -2.62 -8.75
CA ALA A 84 1.25 -1.54 -8.27
C ALA A 84 2.72 -1.89 -8.41
N LEU A 85 3.54 -0.87 -8.64
CA LEU A 85 4.98 -0.96 -8.48
C LEU A 85 5.34 -0.42 -7.10
N THR A 86 6.13 -1.18 -6.36
CA THR A 86 6.58 -0.77 -5.03
C THR A 86 8.09 -0.78 -4.96
N GLY A 87 8.63 0.10 -4.15
CA GLY A 87 10.06 0.19 -3.95
C GLY A 87 10.41 1.06 -2.77
N TRP A 88 11.70 1.27 -2.57
CA TRP A 88 12.19 2.07 -1.46
C TRP A 88 13.31 3.00 -1.92
N LEU A 89 13.33 4.20 -1.34
CA LEU A 89 14.45 5.10 -1.43
C LEU A 89 15.33 4.85 -0.20
N ARG A 90 16.60 4.64 -0.44
CA ARG A 90 17.55 4.28 0.61
C ARG A 90 18.53 5.40 0.85
N ALA A 91 19.10 5.44 2.06
CA ALA A 91 20.26 6.28 2.34
C ALA A 91 21.50 5.62 1.75
N ASP A 92 22.44 6.44 1.30
CA ASP A 92 23.73 5.96 0.83
C ASP A 92 24.69 5.72 1.99
#